data_7c4da9992640df3fcc15f103860b92c0
#
_entry.id   7c4da9992640df3fcc15f103860b92c0
#
_cell.length_a   1.000
_cell.length_b   1.000
_cell.length_c   1.000
_cell.angle_alpha   90.00
_cell.angle_beta   90.00
_cell.angle_gamma   90.00
#
_symmetry.space_group_name_H-M   'P 1'
#
loop_
_entity.id
_entity.type
_entity.pdbx_description
1 polymer ?
#
loop_
_entity_poly.entity_id
_entity_poly.type
_entity_poly.pdbx_seq_one_letter_code
_entity_poly.pdbx_strand_id
1 'polypeptide(L)'
;KAMGWRGFNCSIPNKVKVMKYLDRIGESAQIIGAVNTVVIAPDGRTTGENTDGKGFVKAISEVTSIPGKKAVIFGAGGAARAIAVEMALAGVGEIIIVNVSERGKSLADLLNSRTPAKASFLPWNQAFSIPSDADIVINATPVGLYPNVEQRLNIRVDTLLPQMIVADCIPNPVYTHLLKDALANGCKH
;
A
#
# COMPACT_ATOMS: atom_id res chain seq x y z
N LYS A 1 -21.40 -20.36 10.23
CA LYS A 1 -22.01 -20.37 11.58
C LYS A 1 -22.08 -21.78 12.15
N ALA A 2 -22.60 -22.77 11.41
CA ALA A 2 -22.77 -24.15 11.87
C ALA A 2 -21.47 -24.89 12.26
N MET A 3 -20.32 -24.47 11.75
CA MET A 3 -19.00 -25.07 12.01
C MET A 3 -18.20 -24.39 13.12
N GLY A 4 -18.78 -23.42 13.85
CA GLY A 4 -18.11 -22.71 14.94
C GLY A 4 -16.93 -21.81 14.50
N TRP A 5 -16.86 -21.43 13.22
CA TRP A 5 -15.81 -20.55 12.73
C TRP A 5 -15.89 -19.16 13.36
N ARG A 6 -14.71 -18.64 13.69
CA ARG A 6 -14.54 -17.28 14.23
C ARG A 6 -14.22 -16.25 13.15
N GLY A 7 -13.93 -16.70 11.95
CA GLY A 7 -13.61 -15.84 10.82
C GLY A 7 -12.96 -16.64 9.68
N PHE A 8 -12.64 -15.94 8.61
CA PHE A 8 -11.92 -16.48 7.46
C PHE A 8 -11.26 -15.38 6.66
N ASN A 9 -10.27 -15.75 5.86
CA ASN A 9 -9.61 -14.83 4.95
C ASN A 9 -10.19 -14.93 3.54
N CYS A 10 -10.19 -13.81 2.84
CA CYS A 10 -10.58 -13.71 1.44
C CYS A 10 -9.36 -13.31 0.59
N SER A 11 -9.17 -14.02 -0.53
CA SER A 11 -8.18 -13.68 -1.53
C SER A 11 -8.85 -13.32 -2.86
N ILE A 12 -8.05 -12.94 -3.85
CA ILE A 12 -8.50 -12.72 -5.23
C ILE A 12 -9.17 -14.00 -5.76
N PRO A 13 -10.34 -13.91 -6.42
CA PRO A 13 -11.04 -12.68 -6.84
C PRO A 13 -12.14 -12.21 -5.88
N ASN A 14 -12.19 -12.69 -4.64
CA ASN A 14 -13.36 -12.58 -3.77
C ASN A 14 -13.36 -11.32 -2.86
N LYS A 15 -12.23 -10.61 -2.70
CA LYS A 15 -12.09 -9.49 -1.76
C LYS A 15 -13.15 -8.39 -1.92
N VAL A 16 -13.60 -8.12 -3.14
CA VAL A 16 -14.67 -7.13 -3.42
C VAL A 16 -16.05 -7.77 -3.30
N LYS A 17 -16.21 -8.98 -3.83
CA LYS A 17 -17.52 -9.65 -3.88
C LYS A 17 -18.07 -10.00 -2.52
N VAL A 18 -17.21 -10.33 -1.55
CA VAL A 18 -17.62 -10.73 -0.18
C VAL A 18 -18.33 -9.60 0.56
N MET A 19 -17.98 -8.34 0.26
CA MET A 19 -18.49 -7.16 0.96
C MET A 19 -20.03 -7.10 1.01
N LYS A 20 -20.70 -7.52 -0.07
CA LYS A 20 -22.17 -7.50 -0.16
C LYS A 20 -22.88 -8.55 0.74
N TYR A 21 -22.14 -9.47 1.33
CA TYR A 21 -22.67 -10.54 2.19
C TYR A 21 -22.37 -10.33 3.68
N LEU A 22 -21.73 -9.20 4.04
CA LEU A 22 -21.30 -8.90 5.39
C LEU A 22 -22.27 -7.94 6.07
N ASP A 23 -22.46 -8.13 7.38
CA ASP A 23 -23.34 -7.27 8.19
C ASP A 23 -22.70 -5.89 8.42
N ARG A 24 -21.36 -5.84 8.51
CA ARG A 24 -20.59 -4.61 8.69
C ARG A 24 -19.29 -4.66 7.89
N ILE A 25 -18.80 -3.50 7.51
CA ILE A 25 -17.47 -3.32 6.87
C ILE A 25 -16.75 -2.25 7.67
N GLY A 26 -15.50 -2.54 8.07
CA GLY A 26 -14.64 -1.58 8.76
C GLY A 26 -14.36 -0.35 7.92
N GLU A 27 -14.10 0.78 8.55
CA GLU A 27 -13.96 2.09 7.89
C GLU A 27 -12.91 2.06 6.77
N SER A 28 -11.69 1.62 7.07
CA SER A 28 -10.63 1.55 6.07
C SER A 28 -10.99 0.58 4.93
N ALA A 29 -11.60 -0.57 5.23
CA ALA A 29 -12.04 -1.52 4.23
C ALA A 29 -13.13 -0.95 3.29
N GLN A 30 -13.99 -0.06 3.81
CA GLN A 30 -14.96 0.69 2.99
C GLN A 30 -14.26 1.66 2.03
N ILE A 31 -13.27 2.41 2.50
CA ILE A 31 -12.49 3.36 1.66
C ILE A 31 -11.67 2.57 0.63
N ILE A 32 -11.02 1.49 1.05
CA ILE A 32 -10.25 0.60 0.16
C ILE A 32 -11.16 -0.07 -0.88
N GLY A 33 -12.40 -0.39 -0.50
CA GLY A 33 -13.35 -1.10 -1.36
C GLY A 33 -13.02 -2.59 -1.51
N ALA A 34 -12.35 -3.19 -0.51
CA ALA A 34 -11.99 -4.59 -0.51
C ALA A 34 -11.81 -5.13 0.93
N VAL A 35 -12.26 -6.35 1.16
CA VAL A 35 -12.15 -7.10 2.42
C VAL A 35 -11.25 -8.32 2.18
N ASN A 36 -10.22 -8.50 3.00
CA ASN A 36 -9.40 -9.70 2.99
C ASN A 36 -9.59 -10.59 4.22
N THR A 37 -10.24 -10.07 5.26
CA THR A 37 -10.47 -10.76 6.54
C THR A 37 -11.91 -10.55 6.99
N VAL A 38 -12.60 -11.63 7.34
CA VAL A 38 -13.95 -11.58 7.90
C VAL A 38 -13.92 -12.13 9.32
N VAL A 39 -14.40 -11.35 10.26
CA VAL A 39 -14.55 -11.74 11.66
C VAL A 39 -16.03 -12.11 11.91
N ILE A 40 -16.27 -13.22 12.61
CA ILE A 40 -17.59 -13.69 13.00
C ILE A 40 -17.73 -13.54 14.52
N ALA A 41 -18.61 -12.66 14.95
CA ALA A 41 -18.91 -12.44 16.35
C ALA A 41 -19.67 -13.63 16.98
N PRO A 42 -19.73 -13.77 18.32
CA PRO A 42 -20.46 -14.84 18.97
C PRO A 42 -21.96 -14.90 18.61
N ASP A 43 -22.57 -13.75 18.36
CA ASP A 43 -23.97 -13.66 17.90
C ASP A 43 -24.13 -13.97 16.40
N GLY A 44 -23.02 -14.29 15.72
CA GLY A 44 -22.98 -14.67 14.32
C GLY A 44 -22.95 -13.51 13.34
N ARG A 45 -22.91 -12.24 13.79
CA ARG A 45 -22.70 -11.09 12.92
C ARG A 45 -21.28 -11.09 12.32
N THR A 46 -21.18 -10.64 11.08
CA THR A 46 -19.94 -10.64 10.30
C THR A 46 -19.42 -9.22 10.10
N THR A 47 -18.12 -9.03 10.33
CA THR A 47 -17.44 -7.76 10.05
C THR A 47 -16.29 -8.02 9.07
N GLY A 48 -16.27 -7.27 7.97
CA GLY A 48 -15.18 -7.32 6.98
C GLY A 48 -14.12 -6.27 7.27
N GLU A 49 -12.86 -6.69 7.23
CA GLU A 49 -11.70 -5.85 7.44
C GLU A 49 -10.71 -5.97 6.27
N ASN A 50 -9.88 -4.95 6.09
CA ASN A 50 -8.70 -5.06 5.27
C ASN A 50 -7.45 -4.93 6.15
N THR A 51 -6.68 -6.01 6.23
CA THR A 51 -5.49 -6.10 7.07
C THR A 51 -4.19 -5.92 6.30
N ASP A 52 -4.23 -5.87 4.95
CA ASP A 52 -3.03 -5.70 4.11
C ASP A 52 -2.35 -4.35 4.40
N GLY A 53 -3.11 -3.26 4.31
CA GLY A 53 -2.60 -1.93 4.59
C GLY A 53 -2.26 -1.70 6.07
N LYS A 54 -3.07 -2.24 6.99
CA LYS A 54 -2.81 -2.17 8.44
C LYS A 54 -1.49 -2.86 8.81
N GLY A 55 -1.22 -4.02 8.22
CA GLY A 55 0.04 -4.74 8.41
C GLY A 55 1.24 -3.94 7.92
N PHE A 56 1.12 -3.31 6.75
CA PHE A 56 2.16 -2.43 6.21
C PHE A 56 2.43 -1.22 7.11
N VAL A 57 1.37 -0.50 7.53
CA VAL A 57 1.50 0.66 8.44
C VAL A 57 2.14 0.25 9.75
N LYS A 58 1.78 -0.91 10.31
CA LYS A 58 2.42 -1.42 11.52
C LYS A 58 3.92 -1.65 11.31
N ALA A 59 4.32 -2.31 10.23
CA ALA A 59 5.73 -2.57 9.92
C ALA A 59 6.53 -1.26 9.72
N ILE A 60 6.01 -0.30 8.96
CA ILE A 60 6.65 1.02 8.78
C ILE A 60 6.78 1.77 10.10
N SER A 61 5.78 1.68 10.98
CA SER A 61 5.79 2.38 12.28
C SER A 61 6.86 1.86 13.25
N GLU A 62 7.40 0.66 13.02
CA GLU A 62 8.55 0.13 13.76
C GLU A 62 9.87 0.81 13.33
N VAL A 63 9.91 1.39 12.13
CA VAL A 63 11.11 2.01 11.55
C VAL A 63 11.06 3.54 11.63
N THR A 64 9.86 4.14 11.51
CA THR A 64 9.66 5.59 11.51
C THR A 64 8.28 6.01 11.96
N SER A 65 8.14 7.27 12.42
CA SER A 65 6.83 7.92 12.59
C SER A 65 6.23 8.25 11.23
N ILE A 66 4.93 8.02 11.04
CA ILE A 66 4.22 8.32 9.78
C ILE A 66 3.62 9.74 9.74
N PRO A 67 3.07 10.30 10.82
CA PRO A 67 2.39 11.58 10.79
C PRO A 67 3.25 12.70 10.19
N GLY A 68 2.64 13.47 9.27
CA GLY A 68 3.24 14.62 8.60
C GLY A 68 4.24 14.30 7.49
N LYS A 69 4.62 13.04 7.29
CA LYS A 69 5.60 12.63 6.28
C LYS A 69 5.06 12.67 4.86
N LYS A 70 5.98 12.68 3.89
CA LYS A 70 5.72 12.58 2.47
C LYS A 70 6.07 11.18 1.97
N ALA A 71 5.08 10.48 1.40
CA ALA A 71 5.23 9.15 0.84
C ALA A 71 5.11 9.15 -0.70
N VAL A 72 5.99 8.43 -1.38
CA VAL A 72 5.91 8.13 -2.81
C VAL A 72 5.54 6.67 -2.97
N ILE A 73 4.41 6.38 -3.61
CA ILE A 73 3.88 5.03 -3.79
C ILE A 73 3.85 4.69 -5.28
N PHE A 74 4.63 3.70 -5.68
CA PHE A 74 4.59 3.14 -7.02
C PHE A 74 3.49 2.09 -7.13
N GLY A 75 2.57 2.32 -8.07
CA GLY A 75 1.42 1.46 -8.31
C GLY A 75 0.09 2.05 -7.86
N ALA A 76 -1.01 1.51 -8.41
CA ALA A 76 -2.39 1.84 -8.04
C ALA A 76 -3.29 0.60 -8.05
N GLY A 77 -2.71 -0.57 -7.77
CA GLY A 77 -3.42 -1.84 -7.59
C GLY A 77 -4.01 -1.98 -6.18
N GLY A 78 -4.50 -3.19 -5.88
CA GLY A 78 -5.13 -3.46 -4.58
C GLY A 78 -4.21 -3.23 -3.38
N ALA A 79 -2.94 -3.63 -3.46
CA ALA A 79 -1.94 -3.39 -2.41
C ALA A 79 -1.66 -1.89 -2.24
N ALA A 80 -1.36 -1.18 -3.34
CA ALA A 80 -1.13 0.27 -3.32
C ALA A 80 -2.31 1.02 -2.70
N ARG A 81 -3.54 0.64 -3.06
CA ARG A 81 -4.76 1.26 -2.51
C ARG A 81 -4.91 1.00 -1.02
N ALA A 82 -4.68 -0.23 -0.56
CA ALA A 82 -4.76 -0.56 0.86
C ALA A 82 -3.71 0.21 1.68
N ILE A 83 -2.47 0.24 1.20
CA ILE A 83 -1.36 0.94 1.83
C ILE A 83 -1.61 2.45 1.86
N ALA A 84 -1.98 3.05 0.72
CA ALA A 84 -2.21 4.49 0.63
C ALA A 84 -3.34 4.96 1.56
N VAL A 85 -4.43 4.20 1.65
CA VAL A 85 -5.55 4.51 2.56
C VAL A 85 -5.11 4.43 4.02
N GLU A 86 -4.44 3.35 4.42
CA GLU A 86 -4.01 3.19 5.82
C GLU A 86 -2.89 4.17 6.20
N MET A 87 -1.97 4.51 5.28
CA MET A 87 -0.98 5.58 5.49
C MET A 87 -1.66 6.94 5.69
N ALA A 88 -2.69 7.23 4.89
CA ALA A 88 -3.47 8.45 5.02
C ALA A 88 -4.21 8.53 6.37
N LEU A 89 -4.85 7.43 6.80
CA LEU A 89 -5.51 7.33 8.10
C LEU A 89 -4.51 7.37 9.28
N ALA A 90 -3.28 6.92 9.07
CA ALA A 90 -2.18 7.03 10.03
C ALA A 90 -1.55 8.44 10.10
N GLY A 91 -2.07 9.40 9.32
CA GLY A 91 -1.68 10.81 9.39
C GLY A 91 -0.51 11.22 8.50
N VAL A 92 -0.17 10.43 7.46
CA VAL A 92 0.79 10.90 6.45
C VAL A 92 0.31 12.24 5.87
N GLY A 93 1.22 13.19 5.69
CA GLY A 93 0.87 14.55 5.24
C GLY A 93 0.61 14.62 3.74
N GLU A 94 1.46 13.96 2.96
CA GLU A 94 1.39 13.96 1.50
C GLU A 94 1.65 12.57 0.92
N ILE A 95 0.89 12.20 -0.10
CA ILE A 95 1.08 10.96 -0.88
C ILE A 95 1.19 11.30 -2.36
N ILE A 96 2.28 10.88 -2.99
CA ILE A 96 2.46 10.93 -4.43
C ILE A 96 2.23 9.52 -4.98
N ILE A 97 1.18 9.34 -5.77
CA ILE A 97 0.91 8.09 -6.48
C ILE A 97 1.60 8.14 -7.85
N VAL A 98 2.53 7.23 -8.08
CA VAL A 98 3.24 7.08 -9.36
C VAL A 98 2.74 5.83 -10.06
N ASN A 99 2.08 5.98 -11.20
CA ASN A 99 1.47 4.84 -11.90
C ASN A 99 1.43 5.06 -13.42
N VAL A 100 1.45 3.97 -14.17
CA VAL A 100 1.43 3.98 -15.65
C VAL A 100 0.05 4.28 -16.26
N SER A 101 -1.00 4.31 -15.46
CA SER A 101 -2.38 4.50 -15.95
C SER A 101 -3.18 5.43 -15.05
N GLU A 102 -4.33 5.91 -15.54
CA GLU A 102 -5.28 6.78 -14.83
C GLU A 102 -5.85 6.19 -13.53
N ARG A 103 -5.61 4.91 -13.24
CA ARG A 103 -5.91 4.33 -11.91
C ARG A 103 -5.17 5.07 -10.79
N GLY A 104 -3.97 5.62 -11.07
CA GLY A 104 -3.23 6.45 -10.13
C GLY A 104 -4.00 7.72 -9.78
N LYS A 105 -4.57 8.41 -10.78
CA LYS A 105 -5.41 9.58 -10.57
C LYS A 105 -6.66 9.23 -9.75
N SER A 106 -7.37 8.16 -10.12
CA SER A 106 -8.53 7.70 -9.37
C SER A 106 -8.23 7.38 -7.89
N LEU A 107 -7.02 6.85 -7.61
CA LEU A 107 -6.58 6.61 -6.23
C LEU A 107 -6.27 7.92 -5.50
N ALA A 108 -5.59 8.87 -6.13
CA ALA A 108 -5.32 10.18 -5.53
C ALA A 108 -6.62 10.95 -5.23
N ASP A 109 -7.58 10.94 -6.17
CA ASP A 109 -8.89 11.56 -5.99
C ASP A 109 -9.68 10.92 -4.83
N LEU A 110 -9.61 9.58 -4.70
CA LEU A 110 -10.19 8.86 -3.57
C LEU A 110 -9.60 9.32 -2.24
N LEU A 111 -8.27 9.37 -2.14
CA LEU A 111 -7.58 9.78 -0.91
C LEU A 111 -7.97 11.20 -0.52
N ASN A 112 -7.94 12.14 -1.45
CA ASN A 112 -8.33 13.54 -1.22
C ASN A 112 -9.79 13.69 -0.77
N SER A 113 -10.69 12.82 -1.23
CA SER A 113 -12.11 12.89 -0.89
C SER A 113 -12.49 12.16 0.39
N ARG A 114 -11.69 11.20 0.84
CA ARG A 114 -12.06 10.28 1.92
C ARG A 114 -11.08 10.26 3.10
N THR A 115 -9.98 10.99 3.01
CA THR A 115 -8.93 11.03 4.05
C THR A 115 -8.41 12.46 4.21
N PRO A 116 -7.73 12.78 5.32
CA PRO A 116 -7.13 14.10 5.51
C PRO A 116 -5.80 14.30 4.75
N ALA A 117 -5.21 13.26 4.18
CA ALA A 117 -3.94 13.34 3.46
C ALA A 117 -4.09 14.10 2.13
N LYS A 118 -3.06 14.86 1.75
CA LYS A 118 -2.96 15.43 0.41
C LYS A 118 -2.40 14.38 -0.53
N ALA A 119 -3.12 14.07 -1.60
CA ALA A 119 -2.67 13.10 -2.58
C ALA A 119 -2.57 13.71 -3.97
N SER A 120 -1.52 13.36 -4.69
CA SER A 120 -1.30 13.72 -6.09
C SER A 120 -0.97 12.51 -6.93
N PHE A 121 -1.22 12.60 -8.23
CA PHE A 121 -0.89 11.57 -9.21
C PHE A 121 0.16 12.09 -10.18
N LEU A 122 1.19 11.30 -10.41
CA LEU A 122 2.20 11.55 -11.44
C LEU A 122 2.24 10.37 -12.43
N PRO A 123 2.10 10.60 -13.73
CA PRO A 123 2.18 9.55 -14.74
C PRO A 123 3.60 8.99 -14.81
N TRP A 124 3.69 7.66 -14.84
CA TRP A 124 4.97 6.95 -14.89
C TRP A 124 5.27 6.47 -16.31
N ASN A 125 5.73 7.37 -17.16
CA ASN A 125 6.03 7.13 -18.58
C ASN A 125 7.53 7.20 -18.91
N GLN A 126 8.36 7.56 -17.92
CA GLN A 126 9.81 7.63 -18.02
C GLN A 126 10.47 7.33 -16.67
N ALA A 127 11.81 7.31 -16.61
CA ALA A 127 12.52 7.11 -15.36
C ALA A 127 12.13 8.20 -14.34
N PHE A 128 11.54 7.77 -13.22
CA PHE A 128 11.01 8.68 -12.21
C PHE A 128 12.12 9.13 -11.25
N SER A 129 12.25 10.44 -11.07
CA SER A 129 13.12 11.01 -10.03
C SER A 129 12.35 11.14 -8.73
N ILE A 130 12.85 10.51 -7.66
CA ILE A 130 12.26 10.63 -6.33
C ILE A 130 12.46 12.06 -5.84
N PRO A 131 11.40 12.77 -5.39
CA PRO A 131 11.54 14.09 -4.79
C PRO A 131 12.48 14.07 -3.59
N SER A 132 13.39 15.03 -3.49
CA SER A 132 14.40 15.07 -2.42
C SER A 132 13.83 15.26 -1.02
N ASP A 133 12.59 15.73 -0.93
CA ASP A 133 11.80 15.90 0.30
C ASP A 133 10.88 14.70 0.61
N ALA A 134 10.99 13.60 -0.16
CA ALA A 134 10.31 12.36 0.16
C ALA A 134 10.92 11.70 1.40
N ASP A 135 10.08 11.25 2.31
CA ASP A 135 10.48 10.50 3.51
C ASP A 135 10.41 8.98 3.29
N ILE A 136 9.37 8.53 2.58
CA ILE A 136 9.06 7.10 2.42
C ILE A 136 8.81 6.80 0.95
N VAL A 137 9.49 5.79 0.43
CA VAL A 137 9.35 5.30 -0.96
C VAL A 137 8.85 3.87 -0.92
N ILE A 138 7.75 3.58 -1.61
CA ILE A 138 7.05 2.30 -1.50
C ILE A 138 6.84 1.69 -2.88
N ASN A 139 7.35 0.48 -3.10
CA ASN A 139 6.95 -0.33 -4.25
C ASN A 139 5.70 -1.16 -3.91
N ALA A 140 4.58 -0.83 -4.50
CA ALA A 140 3.34 -1.60 -4.45
C ALA A 140 2.91 -2.11 -5.84
N THR A 141 3.90 -2.32 -6.71
CA THR A 141 3.74 -2.95 -8.04
C THR A 141 4.23 -4.39 -8.01
N PRO A 142 3.94 -5.21 -9.03
CA PRO A 142 4.53 -6.54 -9.17
C PRO A 142 5.94 -6.53 -9.79
N VAL A 143 6.56 -5.39 -10.03
CA VAL A 143 7.90 -5.29 -10.63
C VAL A 143 8.95 -5.85 -9.68
N GLY A 144 9.66 -6.89 -10.09
CA GLY A 144 10.64 -7.62 -9.27
C GLY A 144 10.07 -8.82 -8.52
N LEU A 145 8.77 -9.14 -8.71
CA LEU A 145 8.15 -10.34 -8.14
C LEU A 145 8.54 -11.58 -8.95
N TYR A 146 8.82 -12.69 -8.24
CA TYR A 146 9.01 -13.99 -8.87
C TYR A 146 7.84 -14.35 -9.84
N PRO A 147 8.11 -14.88 -11.04
CA PRO A 147 9.43 -15.33 -11.55
C PRO A 147 10.30 -14.22 -12.16
N ASN A 148 9.81 -13.00 -12.30
CA ASN A 148 10.48 -11.91 -13.00
C ASN A 148 11.36 -11.06 -12.06
N VAL A 149 12.19 -11.73 -11.26
CA VAL A 149 12.98 -11.11 -10.18
C VAL A 149 14.01 -10.09 -10.66
N GLU A 150 14.42 -10.18 -11.94
CA GLU A 150 15.39 -9.25 -12.52
C GLU A 150 14.77 -7.92 -12.99
N GLN A 151 13.46 -7.79 -12.94
CA GLN A 151 12.80 -6.54 -13.28
C GLN A 151 13.15 -5.46 -12.25
N ARG A 152 13.36 -4.23 -12.75
CA ARG A 152 13.66 -3.05 -11.95
C ARG A 152 12.57 -2.00 -12.10
N LEU A 153 12.28 -1.27 -11.03
CA LEU A 153 11.48 -0.06 -11.13
C LEU A 153 12.21 0.95 -12.04
N ASN A 154 11.47 1.58 -12.93
CA ASN A 154 12.03 2.61 -13.81
C ASN A 154 12.16 3.94 -13.05
N ILE A 155 13.13 4.00 -12.13
CA ILE A 155 13.45 5.16 -11.31
C ILE A 155 14.90 5.61 -11.51
N ARG A 156 15.17 6.86 -11.18
CA ARG A 156 16.52 7.39 -11.06
C ARG A 156 17.06 6.98 -9.68
N VAL A 157 17.87 5.92 -9.64
CA VAL A 157 18.42 5.34 -8.39
C VAL A 157 19.27 6.36 -7.62
N ASP A 158 19.95 7.26 -8.33
CA ASP A 158 20.74 8.36 -7.77
C ASP A 158 19.91 9.39 -6.99
N THR A 159 18.58 9.33 -7.09
CA THR A 159 17.66 10.18 -6.32
C THR A 159 17.16 9.55 -5.03
N LEU A 160 17.53 8.29 -4.74
CA LEU A 160 17.33 7.67 -3.43
C LEU A 160 18.35 8.25 -2.44
N LEU A 161 17.89 8.93 -1.41
CA LEU A 161 18.74 9.63 -0.45
C LEU A 161 18.79 8.89 0.90
N PRO A 162 19.91 8.95 1.64
CA PRO A 162 20.11 8.17 2.87
C PRO A 162 19.07 8.39 3.97
N GLN A 163 18.42 9.56 3.98
CA GLN A 163 17.35 9.85 4.95
C GLN A 163 16.02 9.19 4.63
N MET A 164 15.85 8.66 3.42
CA MET A 164 14.61 8.01 2.98
C MET A 164 14.49 6.60 3.57
N ILE A 165 13.24 6.19 3.77
CA ILE A 165 12.89 4.81 4.07
C ILE A 165 12.31 4.20 2.81
N VAL A 166 12.84 3.07 2.40
CA VAL A 166 12.40 2.37 1.18
C VAL A 166 11.75 1.05 1.57
N ALA A 167 10.51 0.85 1.17
CA ALA A 167 9.75 -0.36 1.45
C ALA A 167 9.30 -1.04 0.17
N ASP A 168 9.27 -2.35 0.18
CA ASP A 168 8.80 -3.16 -0.94
C ASP A 168 7.74 -4.17 -0.48
N CYS A 169 6.62 -4.25 -1.22
CA CYS A 169 5.54 -5.19 -0.93
C CYS A 169 5.75 -6.57 -1.57
N ILE A 170 6.88 -6.78 -2.22
CA ILE A 170 7.23 -8.04 -2.87
C ILE A 170 7.65 -9.09 -1.83
N PRO A 171 6.94 -10.25 -1.72
CA PRO A 171 7.29 -11.27 -0.74
C PRO A 171 8.41 -12.20 -1.20
N ASN A 172 8.69 -12.26 -2.49
CA ASN A 172 9.70 -13.12 -3.10
C ASN A 172 10.23 -12.48 -4.40
N PRO A 173 11.54 -12.13 -4.47
CA PRO A 173 12.60 -12.39 -3.49
C PRO A 173 12.51 -11.47 -2.25
N VAL A 174 13.19 -11.83 -1.17
CA VAL A 174 13.30 -11.03 0.05
C VAL A 174 13.99 -9.69 -0.22
N TYR A 175 15.02 -9.69 -1.05
CA TYR A 175 15.73 -8.49 -1.50
C TYR A 175 15.53 -8.28 -2.99
N THR A 176 14.60 -7.40 -3.33
CA THR A 176 14.38 -6.91 -4.70
C THR A 176 15.52 -5.99 -5.13
N HIS A 177 15.58 -5.66 -6.42
CA HIS A 177 16.54 -4.66 -6.90
C HIS A 177 16.33 -3.30 -6.25
N LEU A 178 15.08 -2.89 -5.98
CA LEU A 178 14.80 -1.64 -5.28
C LEU A 178 15.44 -1.62 -3.89
N LEU A 179 15.31 -2.69 -3.10
CA LEU A 179 15.90 -2.75 -1.76
C LEU A 179 17.43 -2.81 -1.80
N LYS A 180 18.02 -3.50 -2.80
CA LYS A 180 19.47 -3.51 -3.02
C LYS A 180 20.00 -2.11 -3.38
N ASP A 181 19.29 -1.41 -4.26
CA ASP A 181 19.64 -0.04 -4.66
C ASP A 181 19.49 0.93 -3.46
N ALA A 182 18.44 0.78 -2.66
CA ALA A 182 18.25 1.55 -1.43
C ALA A 182 19.39 1.35 -0.43
N LEU A 183 19.78 0.09 -0.19
CA LEU A 183 20.89 -0.26 0.69
C LEU A 183 22.21 0.37 0.21
N ALA A 184 22.50 0.28 -1.11
CA ALA A 184 23.70 0.88 -1.72
C ALA A 184 23.73 2.40 -1.60
N ASN A 185 22.58 3.07 -1.53
CA ASN A 185 22.44 4.52 -1.33
C ASN A 185 22.33 4.91 0.17
N GLY A 186 22.46 3.96 1.09
CA GLY A 186 22.43 4.21 2.53
C GLY A 186 21.03 4.46 3.11
N CYS A 187 19.97 4.15 2.36
CA CYS A 187 18.58 4.25 2.83
C CYS A 187 18.29 3.18 3.91
N LYS A 188 17.36 3.48 4.81
CA LYS A 188 16.73 2.46 5.65
C LYS A 188 15.71 1.67 4.82
N HIS A 189 15.55 0.37 5.11
CA HIS A 189 14.63 -0.52 4.40
C HIS A 189 14.14 -1.65 5.30
#